data_4c3ba10c23f7adc12c864ef278ba7d28
#
_entry.id   4c3ba10c23f7adc12c864ef278ba7d28
#
_cell.length_a   1.000
_cell.length_b   1.000
_cell.length_c   1.000
_cell.angle_alpha   90.00
_cell.angle_beta   90.00
_cell.angle_gamma   90.00
#
_symmetry.space_group_name_H-M   'P 1'
#
loop_
_entity.id
_entity.type
_entity.pdbx_description
1 polymer ?
#
loop_
_entity_poly.entity_id
_entity_poly.type
_entity_poly.pdbx_seq_one_letter_code
_entity_poly.pdbx_strand_id
1 'polypeptide(L)'
;MNLVEQRVVDFVAATASKEPTPGGGAIAALTAATGAALAEMVANLTFGKKGYEDVQSDMKDLQAKAESIRNRMLELSQADADVFNIFMNALGLPKNTDEEKSKRTAAIQQAYKDAAMVPFEIGELAYQIFDLAELASKKGNQNLITDGIIAAINARAAVKAAFLNVRINLSGIKDEAFVADITTKMKAIETGLDDKEEAIIALYV
;
A
#
# COMPACT_ATOMS: atom_id res chain seq x y z
N MET A 1 -4.35 5.41 19.91
CA MET A 1 -3.87 4.02 19.86
C MET A 1 -3.45 3.77 18.42
N ASN A 2 -2.28 3.22 18.20
CA ASN A 2 -1.80 2.92 16.84
C ASN A 2 -2.69 1.83 16.23
N LEU A 3 -3.15 2.02 14.98
CA LEU A 3 -4.06 1.09 14.31
C LEU A 3 -3.46 -0.32 14.20
N VAL A 4 -2.16 -0.40 13.92
CA VAL A 4 -1.48 -1.69 13.69
C VAL A 4 -1.10 -2.43 14.99
N GLU A 5 -1.29 -1.82 16.16
CA GLU A 5 -1.11 -2.45 17.47
C GLU A 5 -2.41 -3.04 18.03
N GLN A 6 -3.54 -2.82 17.33
CA GLN A 6 -4.81 -3.40 17.70
C GLN A 6 -4.85 -4.90 17.40
N ARG A 7 -5.67 -5.63 18.16
CA ARG A 7 -6.00 -7.02 17.75
C ARG A 7 -6.73 -6.96 16.41
N VAL A 8 -6.52 -7.96 15.56
CA VAL A 8 -7.17 -8.06 14.23
C VAL A 8 -8.69 -7.88 14.34
N VAL A 9 -9.31 -8.49 15.35
CA VAL A 9 -10.77 -8.38 15.56
C VAL A 9 -11.22 -6.94 15.86
N ASP A 10 -10.41 -6.18 16.59
CA ASP A 10 -10.72 -4.79 16.95
C ASP A 10 -10.52 -3.85 15.76
N PHE A 11 -9.45 -4.06 14.97
CA PHE A 11 -9.21 -3.31 13.73
C PHE A 11 -10.34 -3.53 12.71
N VAL A 12 -10.77 -4.78 12.51
CA VAL A 12 -11.88 -5.10 11.59
C VAL A 12 -13.20 -4.51 12.10
N ALA A 13 -13.46 -4.58 13.40
CA ALA A 13 -14.65 -3.97 14.00
C ALA A 13 -14.64 -2.44 13.88
N ALA A 14 -13.48 -1.78 14.07
CA ALA A 14 -13.32 -0.34 13.88
C ALA A 14 -13.59 0.05 12.41
N THR A 15 -13.06 -0.71 11.44
CA THR A 15 -13.34 -0.50 10.01
C THR A 15 -14.84 -0.60 9.67
N ALA A 16 -15.56 -1.49 10.35
CA ALA A 16 -17.00 -1.70 10.13
C ALA A 16 -17.87 -0.67 10.88
N SER A 17 -17.27 0.21 11.69
CA SER A 17 -17.99 1.18 12.49
C SER A 17 -18.49 2.37 11.65
N LYS A 18 -19.12 3.34 12.30
CA LYS A 18 -19.49 4.63 11.67
C LYS A 18 -18.36 5.67 11.68
N GLU A 19 -17.23 5.34 12.29
CA GLU A 19 -16.07 6.21 12.31
C GLU A 19 -15.39 6.25 10.93
N PRO A 20 -14.86 7.39 10.49
CA PRO A 20 -14.27 7.51 9.15
C PRO A 20 -12.92 6.81 8.99
N THR A 21 -12.28 6.44 10.09
CA THR A 21 -10.97 5.73 10.11
C THR A 21 -11.02 4.55 11.09
N PRO A 22 -10.33 3.42 10.79
CA PRO A 22 -9.57 3.13 9.56
C PRO A 22 -10.46 2.97 8.33
N GLY A 23 -10.02 3.52 7.19
CA GLY A 23 -10.72 3.47 5.91
C GLY A 23 -9.99 2.64 4.84
N GLY A 24 -10.37 2.88 3.58
CA GLY A 24 -9.87 2.13 2.43
C GLY A 24 -8.35 2.20 2.23
N GLY A 25 -7.71 3.34 2.54
CA GLY A 25 -6.26 3.48 2.43
C GLY A 25 -5.53 2.66 3.48
N ALA A 26 -5.97 2.69 4.75
CA ALA A 26 -5.40 1.85 5.81
C ALA A 26 -5.55 0.35 5.48
N ILE A 27 -6.68 -0.07 4.89
CA ILE A 27 -6.91 -1.45 4.43
C ILE A 27 -5.99 -1.79 3.26
N ALA A 28 -5.79 -0.90 2.29
CA ALA A 28 -4.87 -1.12 1.18
C ALA A 28 -3.44 -1.37 1.68
N ALA A 29 -2.98 -0.55 2.63
CA ALA A 29 -1.67 -0.72 3.26
C ALA A 29 -1.55 -2.06 4.00
N LEU A 30 -2.56 -2.45 4.78
CA LEU A 30 -2.57 -3.74 5.48
C LEU A 30 -2.57 -4.92 4.50
N THR A 31 -3.31 -4.82 3.39
CA THR A 31 -3.32 -5.85 2.33
C THR A 31 -1.93 -6.00 1.71
N ALA A 32 -1.25 -4.89 1.41
CA ALA A 32 0.12 -4.91 0.91
C ALA A 32 1.11 -5.49 1.95
N ALA A 33 0.96 -5.12 3.23
CA ALA A 33 1.79 -5.66 4.32
C ALA A 33 1.68 -7.19 4.41
N THR A 34 0.47 -7.74 4.29
CA THR A 34 0.26 -9.19 4.30
C THR A 34 0.85 -9.87 3.05
N GLY A 35 0.79 -9.21 1.88
CA GLY A 35 1.46 -9.69 0.66
C GLY A 35 2.98 -9.75 0.83
N ALA A 36 3.59 -8.68 1.34
CA ALA A 36 5.03 -8.65 1.62
C ALA A 36 5.42 -9.72 2.67
N ALA A 37 4.61 -9.90 3.72
CA ALA A 37 4.84 -10.92 4.74
C ALA A 37 4.82 -12.34 4.18
N LEU A 38 3.95 -12.65 3.22
CA LEU A 38 3.94 -13.96 2.56
C LEU A 38 5.19 -14.20 1.72
N ALA A 39 5.66 -13.20 0.97
CA ALA A 39 6.91 -13.30 0.24
C ALA A 39 8.12 -13.50 1.19
N GLU A 40 8.15 -12.75 2.30
CA GLU A 40 9.16 -12.90 3.35
C GLU A 40 9.14 -14.31 3.99
N MET A 41 7.95 -14.85 4.25
CA MET A 41 7.76 -16.19 4.79
C MET A 41 8.33 -17.26 3.85
N VAL A 42 8.11 -17.15 2.55
CA VAL A 42 8.70 -18.07 1.57
C VAL A 42 10.22 -18.05 1.64
N ALA A 43 10.84 -16.87 1.73
CA ALA A 43 12.29 -16.74 1.89
C ALA A 43 12.77 -17.41 3.18
N ASN A 44 12.14 -17.09 4.29
CA ASN A 44 12.48 -17.63 5.62
C ASN A 44 12.40 -19.16 5.67
N LEU A 45 11.42 -19.76 4.99
CA LEU A 45 11.23 -21.22 4.91
C LEU A 45 12.02 -21.88 3.76
N THR A 46 12.85 -21.10 3.05
CA THR A 46 13.80 -21.58 2.05
C THR A 46 15.22 -21.60 2.61
N PHE A 47 15.53 -20.78 3.64
CA PHE A 47 16.85 -20.75 4.26
C PHE A 47 17.28 -22.11 4.78
N GLY A 48 18.53 -22.52 4.43
CA GLY A 48 19.15 -23.76 4.90
C GLY A 48 18.44 -25.04 4.43
N LYS A 49 17.43 -24.93 3.55
CA LYS A 49 16.74 -26.12 3.05
C LYS A 49 17.55 -26.81 1.97
N LYS A 50 17.68 -28.14 2.11
CA LYS A 50 18.37 -28.98 1.14
C LYS A 50 17.75 -28.86 -0.26
N GLY A 51 18.59 -28.67 -1.28
CA GLY A 51 18.17 -28.47 -2.67
C GLY A 51 17.88 -27.00 -3.04
N TYR A 52 18.16 -26.07 -2.13
CA TYR A 52 18.00 -24.62 -2.34
C TYR A 52 19.30 -23.85 -2.05
N GLU A 53 20.45 -24.52 -2.09
CA GLU A 53 21.77 -23.96 -1.77
C GLU A 53 22.13 -22.78 -2.68
N ASP A 54 21.80 -22.89 -3.97
CA ASP A 54 22.15 -21.90 -5.00
C ASP A 54 21.31 -20.61 -4.93
N VAL A 55 20.18 -20.60 -4.20
CA VAL A 55 19.27 -19.46 -4.14
C VAL A 55 19.32 -18.70 -2.81
N GLN A 56 20.21 -19.07 -1.90
CA GLN A 56 20.27 -18.49 -0.56
C GLN A 56 20.52 -16.97 -0.56
N SER A 57 21.35 -16.47 -1.51
CA SER A 57 21.58 -15.03 -1.67
C SER A 57 20.32 -14.31 -2.12
N ASP A 58 19.62 -14.86 -3.14
CA ASP A 58 18.37 -14.29 -3.65
C ASP A 58 17.30 -14.22 -2.55
N MET A 59 17.21 -15.27 -1.74
CA MET A 59 16.26 -15.32 -0.62
C MET A 59 16.57 -14.31 0.48
N LYS A 60 17.87 -14.07 0.74
CA LYS A 60 18.30 -13.05 1.71
C LYS A 60 17.92 -11.65 1.25
N ASP A 61 18.13 -11.33 -0.02
CA ASP A 61 17.78 -10.04 -0.59
C ASP A 61 16.26 -9.85 -0.64
N LEU A 62 15.53 -10.92 -0.98
CA LEU A 62 14.06 -10.93 -0.95
C LEU A 62 13.55 -10.66 0.46
N GLN A 63 14.03 -11.39 1.46
CA GLN A 63 13.63 -11.22 2.86
C GLN A 63 13.83 -9.78 3.32
N ALA A 64 15.01 -9.20 3.11
CA ALA A 64 15.31 -7.84 3.56
C ALA A 64 14.40 -6.79 2.91
N LYS A 65 14.12 -6.92 1.60
CA LYS A 65 13.20 -6.02 0.88
C LYS A 65 11.76 -6.19 1.34
N ALA A 66 11.30 -7.44 1.49
CA ALA A 66 9.95 -7.74 1.93
C ALA A 66 9.69 -7.22 3.36
N GLU A 67 10.65 -7.41 4.28
CA GLU A 67 10.59 -6.86 5.63
C GLU A 67 10.49 -5.33 5.63
N SER A 68 11.32 -4.66 4.83
CA SER A 68 11.29 -3.20 4.69
C SER A 68 9.92 -2.70 4.19
N ILE A 69 9.39 -3.31 3.13
CA ILE A 69 8.07 -2.95 2.59
C ILE A 69 6.97 -3.23 3.60
N ARG A 70 6.96 -4.41 4.23
CA ARG A 70 5.99 -4.78 5.26
C ARG A 70 5.94 -3.77 6.40
N ASN A 71 7.10 -3.40 6.93
CA ASN A 71 7.18 -2.44 8.01
C ASN A 71 6.68 -1.06 7.56
N ARG A 72 7.09 -0.59 6.38
CA ARG A 72 6.62 0.69 5.85
C ARG A 72 5.12 0.70 5.61
N MET A 73 4.53 -0.38 5.13
CA MET A 73 3.09 -0.50 4.95
C MET A 73 2.30 -0.39 6.27
N LEU A 74 2.82 -0.95 7.36
CA LEU A 74 2.21 -0.81 8.68
C LEU A 74 2.23 0.66 9.15
N GLU A 75 3.33 1.39 8.91
CA GLU A 75 3.40 2.82 9.18
C GLU A 75 2.40 3.61 8.32
N LEU A 76 2.30 3.29 7.03
CA LEU A 76 1.38 3.95 6.09
C LEU A 76 -0.09 3.69 6.42
N SER A 77 -0.43 2.54 7.00
CA SER A 77 -1.78 2.26 7.50
C SER A 77 -2.20 3.26 8.59
N GLN A 78 -1.30 3.64 9.49
CA GLN A 78 -1.54 4.68 10.48
C GLN A 78 -1.54 6.07 9.83
N ALA A 79 -0.59 6.34 8.94
CA ALA A 79 -0.45 7.63 8.27
C ALA A 79 -1.70 8.01 7.47
N ASP A 80 -2.39 7.05 6.84
CA ASP A 80 -3.65 7.28 6.13
C ASP A 80 -4.74 7.86 7.06
N ALA A 81 -4.86 7.32 8.26
CA ALA A 81 -5.79 7.85 9.27
C ALA A 81 -5.36 9.24 9.79
N ASP A 82 -4.05 9.46 9.93
CA ASP A 82 -3.53 10.73 10.45
C ASP A 82 -3.73 11.88 9.44
N VAL A 83 -3.47 11.65 8.14
CA VAL A 83 -3.70 12.67 7.11
C VAL A 83 -5.19 12.99 6.94
N PHE A 84 -6.07 12.02 7.15
CA PHE A 84 -7.51 12.28 7.18
C PHE A 84 -7.89 13.23 8.33
N ASN A 85 -7.33 13.06 9.52
CA ASN A 85 -7.57 13.96 10.65
C ASN A 85 -7.04 15.37 10.36
N ILE A 86 -5.87 15.50 9.70
CA ILE A 86 -5.32 16.79 9.25
C ILE A 86 -6.29 17.46 8.28
N PHE A 87 -6.85 16.72 7.32
CA PHE A 87 -7.85 17.23 6.38
C PHE A 87 -9.11 17.73 7.10
N MET A 88 -9.64 16.96 8.05
CA MET A 88 -10.82 17.36 8.84
C MET A 88 -10.55 18.63 9.66
N ASN A 89 -9.36 18.76 10.23
CA ASN A 89 -8.95 19.97 10.94
C ASN A 89 -8.88 21.20 10.01
N ALA A 90 -8.36 21.05 8.79
CA ALA A 90 -8.35 22.11 7.80
C ALA A 90 -9.76 22.56 7.39
N LEU A 91 -10.70 21.62 7.28
CA LEU A 91 -12.11 21.93 7.04
C LEU A 91 -12.76 22.72 8.19
N GLY A 92 -12.32 22.51 9.42
CA GLY A 92 -12.79 23.19 10.62
C GLY A 92 -12.26 24.63 10.81
N LEU A 93 -11.29 25.09 10.01
CA LEU A 93 -10.71 26.41 10.15
C LEU A 93 -11.72 27.55 9.96
N PRO A 94 -11.56 28.72 10.64
CA PRO A 94 -12.43 29.88 10.50
C PRO A 94 -12.56 30.38 9.06
N LYS A 95 -13.71 31.00 8.73
CA LYS A 95 -14.04 31.49 7.38
C LYS A 95 -14.83 32.79 7.39
N ASN A 96 -14.72 33.61 8.47
CA ASN A 96 -15.52 34.79 8.66
C ASN A 96 -14.95 36.01 7.90
N THR A 97 -13.63 36.10 7.79
CA THR A 97 -12.92 37.16 7.04
C THR A 97 -12.31 36.64 5.76
N ASP A 98 -11.93 37.53 4.85
CA ASP A 98 -11.31 37.13 3.59
C ASP A 98 -9.89 36.55 3.82
N GLU A 99 -9.19 37.01 4.84
CA GLU A 99 -7.93 36.43 5.26
C GLU A 99 -8.10 34.99 5.78
N GLU A 100 -9.09 34.77 6.63
CA GLU A 100 -9.43 33.41 7.15
C GLU A 100 -9.82 32.47 6.02
N LYS A 101 -10.67 32.92 5.08
CA LYS A 101 -11.07 32.14 3.89
C LYS A 101 -9.84 31.74 3.06
N SER A 102 -8.91 32.68 2.85
CA SER A 102 -7.68 32.43 2.10
C SER A 102 -6.79 31.38 2.79
N LYS A 103 -6.53 31.55 4.09
CA LYS A 103 -5.76 30.61 4.90
C LYS A 103 -6.40 29.23 4.91
N ARG A 104 -7.73 29.15 5.13
CA ARG A 104 -8.48 27.91 5.11
C ARG A 104 -8.38 27.19 3.75
N THR A 105 -8.54 27.94 2.66
CA THR A 105 -8.43 27.37 1.31
C THR A 105 -7.05 26.80 1.06
N ALA A 106 -6.00 27.52 1.42
CA ALA A 106 -4.61 27.04 1.28
C ALA A 106 -4.38 25.77 2.12
N ALA A 107 -4.85 25.75 3.38
CA ALA A 107 -4.72 24.58 4.25
C ALA A 107 -5.46 23.36 3.69
N ILE A 108 -6.68 23.52 3.16
CA ILE A 108 -7.45 22.44 2.54
C ILE A 108 -6.75 21.90 1.29
N GLN A 109 -6.20 22.78 0.43
CA GLN A 109 -5.48 22.34 -0.76
C GLN A 109 -4.20 21.58 -0.43
N GLN A 110 -3.48 22.00 0.60
CA GLN A 110 -2.32 21.25 1.08
C GLN A 110 -2.73 19.91 1.67
N ALA A 111 -3.76 19.88 2.51
CA ALA A 111 -4.26 18.63 3.12
C ALA A 111 -4.74 17.61 2.06
N TYR A 112 -5.34 18.05 0.95
CA TYR A 112 -5.67 17.16 -0.16
C TYR A 112 -4.42 16.56 -0.81
N LYS A 113 -3.36 17.36 -1.01
CA LYS A 113 -2.10 16.85 -1.57
C LYS A 113 -1.48 15.81 -0.63
N ASP A 114 -1.39 16.11 0.66
CA ASP A 114 -0.84 15.20 1.66
C ASP A 114 -1.67 13.89 1.73
N ALA A 115 -3.00 14.00 1.71
CA ALA A 115 -3.90 12.85 1.69
C ALA A 115 -3.86 12.04 0.38
N ALA A 116 -3.40 12.62 -0.73
CA ALA A 116 -3.18 11.89 -1.98
C ALA A 116 -1.84 11.14 -1.97
N MET A 117 -0.81 11.70 -1.32
CA MET A 117 0.54 11.13 -1.35
C MET A 117 0.69 9.86 -0.53
N VAL A 118 -0.02 9.72 0.60
CA VAL A 118 0.04 8.50 1.41
C VAL A 118 -0.44 7.27 0.61
N PRO A 119 -1.67 7.25 0.07
CA PRO A 119 -2.11 6.11 -0.75
C PRO A 119 -1.30 5.98 -2.06
N PHE A 120 -0.71 7.05 -2.58
CA PHE A 120 0.19 6.95 -3.73
C PHE A 120 1.45 6.13 -3.38
N GLU A 121 2.10 6.41 -2.26
CA GLU A 121 3.24 5.63 -1.75
C GLU A 121 2.85 4.17 -1.49
N ILE A 122 1.66 3.91 -0.93
CA ILE A 122 1.15 2.54 -0.75
C ILE A 122 1.10 1.80 -2.10
N GLY A 123 0.57 2.44 -3.15
CA GLY A 123 0.50 1.85 -4.47
C GLY A 123 1.87 1.57 -5.10
N GLU A 124 2.81 2.51 -4.99
CA GLU A 124 4.19 2.34 -5.48
C GLU A 124 4.92 1.18 -4.80
N LEU A 125 4.83 1.10 -3.48
CA LEU A 125 5.47 0.01 -2.72
C LEU A 125 4.76 -1.33 -2.93
N ALA A 126 3.42 -1.34 -3.02
CA ALA A 126 2.67 -2.55 -3.31
C ALA A 126 3.04 -3.13 -4.68
N TYR A 127 3.30 -2.28 -5.67
CA TYR A 127 3.78 -2.73 -6.98
C TYR A 127 5.14 -3.44 -6.90
N GLN A 128 6.03 -3.04 -6.01
CA GLN A 128 7.32 -3.70 -5.83
C GLN A 128 7.19 -5.13 -5.26
N ILE A 129 6.08 -5.45 -4.61
CA ILE A 129 5.83 -6.80 -4.08
C ILE A 129 5.72 -7.83 -5.22
N PHE A 130 5.32 -7.43 -6.43
CA PHE A 130 5.26 -8.36 -7.56
C PHE A 130 6.61 -9.01 -7.87
N ASP A 131 7.69 -8.25 -7.86
CA ASP A 131 9.02 -8.78 -8.14
C ASP A 131 9.46 -9.75 -7.03
N LEU A 132 9.08 -9.48 -5.79
CA LEU A 132 9.32 -10.37 -4.64
C LEU A 132 8.47 -11.65 -4.74
N ALA A 133 7.20 -11.52 -5.10
CA ALA A 133 6.27 -12.62 -5.27
C ALA A 133 6.71 -13.56 -6.41
N GLU A 134 7.15 -12.98 -7.52
CA GLU A 134 7.68 -13.74 -8.66
C GLU A 134 8.95 -14.52 -8.27
N LEU A 135 9.90 -13.85 -7.59
CA LEU A 135 11.13 -14.48 -7.13
C LEU A 135 10.85 -15.59 -6.12
N ALA A 136 9.95 -15.34 -5.15
CA ALA A 136 9.51 -16.33 -4.17
C ALA A 136 8.89 -17.56 -4.84
N SER A 137 8.00 -17.36 -5.81
CA SER A 137 7.30 -18.44 -6.52
C SER A 137 8.24 -19.23 -7.43
N LYS A 138 9.20 -18.57 -8.10
CA LYS A 138 10.13 -19.23 -9.03
C LYS A 138 11.29 -19.97 -8.35
N LYS A 139 11.85 -19.37 -7.28
CA LYS A 139 13.10 -19.83 -6.67
C LYS A 139 12.96 -20.27 -5.22
N GLY A 140 11.90 -19.88 -4.54
CA GLY A 140 11.64 -20.26 -3.15
C GLY A 140 11.21 -21.71 -3.01
N ASN A 141 10.97 -22.11 -1.76
CA ASN A 141 10.48 -23.43 -1.39
C ASN A 141 9.17 -23.75 -2.14
N GLN A 142 9.21 -24.69 -3.07
CA GLN A 142 8.09 -25.03 -3.96
C GLN A 142 6.86 -25.55 -3.21
N ASN A 143 6.99 -26.00 -1.96
CA ASN A 143 5.84 -26.31 -1.12
C ASN A 143 5.03 -25.06 -0.70
N LEU A 144 5.57 -23.89 -0.93
CA LEU A 144 4.99 -22.59 -0.59
C LEU A 144 4.74 -21.73 -1.86
N ILE A 145 4.71 -22.34 -3.05
CA ILE A 145 4.48 -21.59 -4.29
C ILE A 145 3.16 -20.80 -4.24
N THR A 146 2.13 -21.36 -3.62
CA THR A 146 0.82 -20.71 -3.45
C THR A 146 0.91 -19.45 -2.57
N ASP A 147 1.79 -19.43 -1.56
CA ASP A 147 1.99 -18.25 -0.71
C ASP A 147 2.66 -17.13 -1.50
N GLY A 148 3.63 -17.45 -2.36
CA GLY A 148 4.23 -16.51 -3.29
C GLY A 148 3.21 -15.92 -4.27
N ILE A 149 2.31 -16.74 -4.80
CA ILE A 149 1.22 -16.30 -5.69
C ILE A 149 0.22 -15.40 -4.95
N ILE A 150 -0.20 -15.77 -3.74
CA ILE A 150 -1.10 -14.96 -2.91
C ILE A 150 -0.46 -13.59 -2.60
N ALA A 151 0.87 -13.52 -2.45
CA ALA A 151 1.57 -12.24 -2.31
C ALA A 151 1.34 -11.32 -3.53
N ALA A 152 1.37 -11.86 -4.77
CA ALA A 152 1.07 -11.10 -5.99
C ALA A 152 -0.40 -10.66 -6.06
N ILE A 153 -1.35 -11.52 -5.69
CA ILE A 153 -2.78 -11.20 -5.63
C ILE A 153 -3.03 -10.04 -4.65
N ASN A 154 -2.42 -10.10 -3.46
CA ASN A 154 -2.53 -9.04 -2.47
C ASN A 154 -1.87 -7.74 -2.95
N ALA A 155 -0.74 -7.82 -3.64
CA ALA A 155 -0.08 -6.67 -4.24
C ALA A 155 -0.99 -5.95 -5.24
N ARG A 156 -1.60 -6.70 -6.17
CA ARG A 156 -2.56 -6.14 -7.13
C ARG A 156 -3.76 -5.50 -6.45
N ALA A 157 -4.37 -6.19 -5.50
CA ALA A 157 -5.51 -5.67 -4.76
C ALA A 157 -5.14 -4.36 -4.03
N ALA A 158 -3.97 -4.31 -3.41
CA ALA A 158 -3.46 -3.14 -2.70
C ALA A 158 -3.19 -1.96 -3.64
N VAL A 159 -2.54 -2.17 -4.80
CA VAL A 159 -2.32 -1.11 -5.80
C VAL A 159 -3.65 -0.52 -6.26
N LYS A 160 -4.61 -1.36 -6.65
CA LYS A 160 -5.93 -0.89 -7.13
C LYS A 160 -6.69 -0.14 -6.04
N ALA A 161 -6.71 -0.65 -4.82
CA ALA A 161 -7.38 -0.01 -3.69
C ALA A 161 -6.71 1.34 -3.32
N ALA A 162 -5.38 1.37 -3.24
CA ALA A 162 -4.62 2.59 -2.93
C ALA A 162 -4.89 3.68 -3.98
N PHE A 163 -4.84 3.35 -5.26
CA PHE A 163 -5.05 4.34 -6.31
C PHE A 163 -6.51 4.84 -6.45
N LEU A 164 -7.49 4.09 -5.95
CA LEU A 164 -8.85 4.65 -5.77
C LEU A 164 -8.84 5.77 -4.72
N ASN A 165 -8.09 5.59 -3.61
CA ASN A 165 -7.95 6.63 -2.59
C ASN A 165 -7.12 7.83 -3.09
N VAL A 166 -6.12 7.63 -3.96
CA VAL A 166 -5.44 8.74 -4.63
C VAL A 166 -6.43 9.54 -5.47
N ARG A 167 -7.22 8.88 -6.33
CA ARG A 167 -8.18 9.55 -7.25
C ARG A 167 -9.19 10.39 -6.53
N ILE A 168 -9.76 9.92 -5.42
CA ILE A 168 -10.75 10.70 -4.66
C ILE A 168 -10.12 11.98 -4.11
N ASN A 169 -8.87 11.92 -3.62
CA ASN A 169 -8.16 13.10 -3.11
C ASN A 169 -7.77 14.06 -4.25
N LEU A 170 -7.28 13.54 -5.40
CA LEU A 170 -6.94 14.36 -6.56
C LEU A 170 -8.14 15.19 -7.06
N SER A 171 -9.36 14.69 -6.93
CA SER A 171 -10.57 15.40 -7.37
C SER A 171 -10.81 16.73 -6.63
N GLY A 172 -10.23 16.90 -5.43
CA GLY A 172 -10.31 18.14 -4.64
C GLY A 172 -9.15 19.11 -4.86
N ILE A 173 -8.12 18.73 -5.63
CA ILE A 173 -6.89 19.52 -5.84
C ILE A 173 -7.06 20.43 -7.05
N LYS A 174 -6.73 21.72 -6.87
CA LYS A 174 -6.79 22.75 -7.93
C LYS A 174 -5.49 22.86 -8.72
N ASP A 175 -4.39 22.32 -8.22
CA ASP A 175 -3.08 22.31 -8.89
C ASP A 175 -3.09 21.26 -10.00
N GLU A 176 -3.44 21.68 -11.21
CA GLU A 176 -3.56 20.80 -12.38
C GLU A 176 -2.23 20.11 -12.73
N ALA A 177 -1.09 20.78 -12.49
CA ALA A 177 0.21 20.21 -12.78
C ALA A 177 0.51 19.03 -11.82
N PHE A 178 0.21 19.20 -10.53
CA PHE A 178 0.33 18.12 -9.55
C PHE A 178 -0.60 16.94 -9.89
N VAL A 179 -1.87 17.23 -10.22
CA VAL A 179 -2.84 16.19 -10.61
C VAL A 179 -2.38 15.41 -11.84
N ALA A 180 -1.88 16.10 -12.86
CA ALA A 180 -1.37 15.47 -14.09
C ALA A 180 -0.14 14.59 -13.83
N ASP A 181 0.81 15.06 -13.01
CA ASP A 181 2.02 14.30 -12.64
C ASP A 181 1.66 12.99 -11.92
N ILE A 182 0.85 13.07 -10.86
CA ILE A 182 0.45 11.89 -10.08
C ILE A 182 -0.38 10.93 -10.95
N THR A 183 -1.31 11.44 -11.76
CA THR A 183 -2.10 10.62 -12.66
C THR A 183 -1.23 9.86 -13.65
N THR A 184 -0.20 10.50 -14.20
CA THR A 184 0.74 9.87 -15.15
C THR A 184 1.53 8.75 -14.47
N LYS A 185 2.05 8.98 -13.27
CA LYS A 185 2.76 7.97 -12.48
C LYS A 185 1.88 6.78 -12.13
N MET A 186 0.65 7.03 -11.68
CA MET A 186 -0.33 5.96 -11.40
C MET A 186 -0.59 5.11 -12.64
N LYS A 187 -0.83 5.75 -13.80
CA LYS A 187 -1.10 5.04 -15.06
C LYS A 187 0.08 4.16 -15.47
N ALA A 188 1.32 4.61 -15.26
CA ALA A 188 2.51 3.81 -15.56
C ALA A 188 2.55 2.52 -14.72
N ILE A 189 2.17 2.58 -13.44
CA ILE A 189 2.10 1.43 -12.54
C ILE A 189 0.92 0.52 -12.89
N GLU A 190 -0.24 1.07 -13.25
CA GLU A 190 -1.44 0.29 -13.57
C GLU A 190 -1.34 -0.42 -14.93
N THR A 191 -0.49 0.08 -15.82
CA THR A 191 -0.28 -0.54 -17.13
C THR A 191 0.38 -1.91 -16.96
N GLY A 192 -0.28 -2.97 -17.41
CA GLY A 192 0.22 -4.34 -17.31
C GLY A 192 0.14 -4.97 -15.90
N LEU A 193 -0.56 -4.32 -14.96
CA LEU A 193 -0.70 -4.83 -13.60
C LEU A 193 -1.40 -6.19 -13.54
N ASP A 194 -2.48 -6.37 -14.31
CA ASP A 194 -3.22 -7.61 -14.37
C ASP A 194 -2.40 -8.70 -15.07
N ASP A 195 -1.68 -8.37 -16.16
CA ASP A 195 -0.79 -9.29 -16.86
C ASP A 195 0.35 -9.81 -15.95
N LYS A 196 0.89 -8.93 -15.07
CA LYS A 196 1.90 -9.35 -14.08
C LYS A 196 1.35 -10.37 -13.09
N GLU A 197 0.16 -10.16 -12.57
CA GLU A 197 -0.50 -11.12 -11.67
C GLU A 197 -0.74 -12.45 -12.37
N GLU A 198 -1.32 -12.42 -13.59
CA GLU A 198 -1.61 -13.63 -14.37
C GLU A 198 -0.35 -14.43 -14.68
N ALA A 199 0.76 -13.75 -15.02
CA ALA A 199 2.05 -14.40 -15.27
C ALA A 199 2.60 -15.12 -14.03
N ILE A 200 2.37 -14.57 -12.82
CA ILE A 200 2.80 -15.21 -11.58
C ILE A 200 1.87 -16.37 -11.21
N ILE A 201 0.55 -16.22 -11.39
CA ILE A 201 -0.42 -17.30 -11.18
C ILE A 201 -0.10 -18.49 -12.08
N ALA A 202 0.29 -18.26 -13.33
CA ALA A 202 0.65 -19.30 -14.29
C ALA A 202 1.89 -20.13 -13.90
N LEU A 203 2.65 -19.74 -12.89
CA LEU A 203 3.77 -20.55 -12.37
C LEU A 203 3.31 -21.80 -11.61
N TYR A 204 2.04 -21.87 -11.20
CA TYR A 204 1.49 -23.01 -10.45
C TYR A 204 0.86 -24.08 -11.34
N VAL A 205 0.59 -23.80 -12.60
CA VAL A 205 -0.16 -24.67 -13.53
C VAL A 205 0.78 -25.61 -14.30
#